data_857cff4f10d627cdc4457cf207d4938e
#
_entry.id   857cff4f10d627cdc4457cf207d4938e
#
_cell.length_a   1.000
_cell.length_b   1.000
_cell.length_c   1.000
_cell.angle_alpha   90.00
_cell.angle_beta   90.00
_cell.angle_gamma   90.00
#
_symmetry.space_group_name_H-M   'P 1'
#
loop_
_entity.id
_entity.type
_entity.pdbx_description
1 polymer ?
#
loop_
_entity_poly.entity_id
_entity_poly.type
_entity_poly.pdbx_seq_one_letter_code
_entity_poly.pdbx_strand_id
1 'polypeptide(L)'
;KAGEPLLRLELADFETAVARSRATYEQASAEAAFAAADLARINELAAKRLASESELQNAERAATVTSARLADAEAALEQSELDAERSILRAPFNAVVASRDVELGQFVNRAQSVAVLFDADSVDVRVPLAIRQLGYLDVPMGFRGEFDSSQAPQVELVGSYGGKQYKWEGKLLRTEATIDPNSNTVQSIIRIEQPSADLGGETIPLPIGLFVEARISGKLVEDIILLPRSAIRNNSQVLVVDAENKMYYRDVDIFRLEQDRVLISGGLVPGEKICTSPIQAVVDGMSVRPVLEMI
;
A
#
# COMPACT_ATOMS: atom_id res chain seq x y z
N LYS A 1 -6.14 -0.88 -19.82
CA LYS A 1 -6.90 -1.78 -18.94
C LYS A 1 -6.07 -3.01 -18.61
N ALA A 2 -6.36 -3.70 -17.52
CA ALA A 2 -5.74 -4.98 -17.20
C ALA A 2 -5.85 -5.95 -18.39
N GLY A 3 -4.76 -6.66 -18.72
CA GLY A 3 -4.66 -7.59 -19.86
C GLY A 3 -4.45 -6.94 -21.22
N GLU A 4 -4.56 -5.64 -21.34
CA GLU A 4 -4.34 -4.93 -22.60
C GLU A 4 -2.85 -4.97 -23.00
N PRO A 5 -2.51 -5.25 -24.29
CA PRO A 5 -1.12 -5.31 -24.71
C PRO A 5 -0.49 -3.90 -24.72
N LEU A 6 0.64 -3.78 -24.03
CA LEU A 6 1.43 -2.55 -23.93
C LEU A 6 2.56 -2.52 -24.94
N LEU A 7 3.20 -3.67 -25.14
CA LEU A 7 4.36 -3.82 -26.02
C LEU A 7 4.35 -5.22 -26.63
N ARG A 8 4.76 -5.31 -27.89
CA ARG A 8 4.97 -6.58 -28.59
C ARG A 8 6.41 -6.63 -29.09
N LEU A 9 7.11 -7.71 -28.76
CA LEU A 9 8.39 -8.03 -29.37
C LEU A 9 8.17 -8.64 -30.77
N GLU A 10 9.22 -8.69 -31.57
CA GLU A 10 9.18 -9.39 -32.85
C GLU A 10 8.92 -10.88 -32.63
N LEU A 11 7.83 -11.40 -33.22
CA LEU A 11 7.37 -12.77 -32.95
C LEU A 11 8.06 -13.84 -33.74
N ALA A 12 8.67 -13.50 -34.88
CA ALA A 12 9.21 -14.47 -35.84
C ALA A 12 10.22 -15.45 -35.24
N ASP A 13 11.10 -14.96 -34.37
CA ASP A 13 12.10 -15.80 -33.69
C ASP A 13 11.44 -16.75 -32.67
N PHE A 14 10.46 -16.27 -31.93
CA PHE A 14 9.71 -17.08 -30.95
C PHE A 14 8.86 -18.15 -31.64
N GLU A 15 8.15 -17.80 -32.70
CA GLU A 15 7.36 -18.77 -33.49
C GLU A 15 8.24 -19.85 -34.10
N THR A 16 9.41 -19.48 -34.57
CA THR A 16 10.40 -20.44 -35.09
C THR A 16 10.93 -21.36 -34.00
N ALA A 17 11.20 -20.85 -32.81
CA ALA A 17 11.62 -21.64 -31.64
C ALA A 17 10.53 -22.64 -31.21
N VAL A 18 9.29 -22.22 -31.12
CA VAL A 18 8.12 -23.08 -30.81
C VAL A 18 8.00 -24.20 -31.88
N ALA A 19 8.05 -23.84 -33.15
CA ALA A 19 7.94 -24.83 -34.22
C ALA A 19 9.05 -25.89 -34.15
N ARG A 20 10.29 -25.50 -33.84
CA ARG A 20 11.44 -26.42 -33.66
C ARG A 20 11.21 -27.31 -32.42
N SER A 21 10.86 -26.77 -31.28
CA SER A 21 10.62 -27.56 -30.07
C SER A 21 9.46 -28.53 -30.23
N ARG A 22 8.40 -28.14 -30.96
CA ARG A 22 7.27 -28.99 -31.29
C ARG A 22 7.67 -30.17 -32.16
N ALA A 23 8.49 -29.96 -33.20
CA ALA A 23 9.00 -31.05 -34.03
C ALA A 23 9.86 -32.06 -33.20
N THR A 24 10.66 -31.54 -32.27
CA THR A 24 11.46 -32.41 -31.36
C THR A 24 10.56 -33.20 -30.40
N TYR A 25 9.52 -32.58 -29.86
CA TYR A 25 8.54 -33.27 -29.03
C TYR A 25 7.80 -34.37 -29.81
N GLU A 26 7.33 -34.10 -31.03
CA GLU A 26 6.64 -35.08 -31.86
C GLU A 26 7.54 -36.26 -32.19
N GLN A 27 8.85 -36.04 -32.47
CA GLN A 27 9.81 -37.11 -32.66
C GLN A 27 9.99 -37.93 -31.39
N ALA A 28 10.25 -37.31 -30.25
CA ALA A 28 10.45 -38.02 -28.99
C ALA A 28 9.19 -38.80 -28.56
N SER A 29 7.99 -38.24 -28.82
CA SER A 29 6.72 -38.90 -28.58
C SER A 29 6.56 -40.19 -29.41
N ALA A 30 6.89 -40.12 -30.70
CA ALA A 30 6.87 -41.30 -31.57
C ALA A 30 7.87 -42.35 -31.14
N GLU A 31 9.12 -41.98 -30.76
CA GLU A 31 10.14 -42.90 -30.24
C GLU A 31 9.68 -43.58 -28.93
N ALA A 32 9.12 -42.81 -28.00
CA ALA A 32 8.63 -43.33 -26.73
C ALA A 32 7.43 -44.28 -26.92
N ALA A 33 6.49 -43.90 -27.81
CA ALA A 33 5.38 -44.80 -28.17
C ALA A 33 5.84 -46.13 -28.78
N PHE A 34 6.82 -46.09 -29.68
CA PHE A 34 7.41 -47.28 -30.26
C PHE A 34 8.08 -48.15 -29.20
N ALA A 35 8.91 -47.58 -28.32
CA ALA A 35 9.62 -48.35 -27.28
C ALA A 35 8.64 -48.93 -26.25
N ALA A 36 7.56 -48.20 -25.89
CA ALA A 36 6.52 -48.72 -25.01
C ALA A 36 5.74 -49.88 -25.63
N ALA A 37 5.41 -49.84 -26.93
CA ALA A 37 4.78 -50.93 -27.65
C ALA A 37 5.69 -52.15 -27.78
N ASP A 38 7.00 -51.95 -28.02
CA ASP A 38 7.97 -53.01 -28.05
C ASP A 38 8.15 -53.70 -26.69
N LEU A 39 8.24 -52.92 -25.61
CA LEU A 39 8.27 -53.44 -24.23
C LEU A 39 7.01 -54.28 -23.93
N ALA A 40 5.82 -53.78 -24.30
CA ALA A 40 4.60 -54.54 -24.11
C ALA A 40 4.62 -55.89 -24.84
N ARG A 41 5.10 -55.89 -26.08
CA ARG A 41 5.26 -57.11 -26.88
C ARG A 41 6.26 -58.09 -26.26
N ILE A 42 7.44 -57.62 -25.81
CA ILE A 42 8.46 -58.44 -25.16
C ILE A 42 7.97 -59.00 -23.83
N ASN A 43 7.20 -58.22 -23.04
CA ASN A 43 6.57 -58.70 -21.82
C ASN A 43 5.60 -59.87 -22.06
N GLU A 44 4.80 -59.80 -23.13
CA GLU A 44 3.93 -60.89 -23.50
C GLU A 44 4.72 -62.19 -23.90
N LEU A 45 5.81 -62.02 -24.63
CA LEU A 45 6.68 -63.16 -25.00
C LEU A 45 7.41 -63.74 -23.78
N ALA A 46 7.89 -62.93 -22.86
CA ALA A 46 8.54 -63.37 -21.62
C ALA A 46 7.56 -64.13 -20.73
N ALA A 47 6.30 -63.69 -20.63
CA ALA A 47 5.26 -64.42 -19.90
C ALA A 47 5.00 -65.81 -20.46
N LYS A 48 5.18 -65.99 -21.77
CA LYS A 48 5.12 -67.27 -22.47
C LYS A 48 6.41 -68.02 -22.48
N ARG A 49 7.52 -67.58 -21.83
CA ARG A 49 8.85 -68.06 -21.80
C ARG A 49 9.53 -68.12 -23.21
N LEU A 50 9.16 -67.17 -24.08
CA LEU A 50 9.67 -67.09 -25.47
C LEU A 50 10.61 -65.90 -25.66
N ALA A 51 10.90 -65.13 -24.65
CA ALA A 51 11.95 -64.11 -24.66
C ALA A 51 12.92 -64.30 -23.51
N SER A 52 14.21 -63.91 -23.76
CA SER A 52 15.26 -63.98 -22.76
C SER A 52 15.12 -62.76 -21.74
N GLU A 53 15.73 -62.97 -20.57
CA GLU A 53 15.79 -61.88 -19.53
C GLU A 53 16.56 -60.65 -20.04
N SER A 54 17.62 -60.87 -20.86
CA SER A 54 18.37 -59.79 -21.47
C SER A 54 17.58 -58.99 -22.48
N GLU A 55 16.68 -59.63 -23.26
CA GLU A 55 15.77 -58.89 -24.18
C GLU A 55 14.76 -58.07 -23.40
N LEU A 56 14.21 -58.60 -22.32
CA LEU A 56 13.29 -57.84 -21.45
C LEU A 56 13.98 -56.62 -20.84
N GLN A 57 15.15 -56.80 -20.21
CA GLN A 57 15.92 -55.72 -19.62
C GLN A 57 16.32 -54.64 -20.64
N ASN A 58 16.60 -55.02 -21.89
CA ASN A 58 16.92 -54.09 -22.97
C ASN A 58 15.66 -53.25 -23.38
N ALA A 59 14.52 -53.91 -23.50
CA ALA A 59 13.25 -53.22 -23.81
C ALA A 59 12.81 -52.25 -22.68
N GLU A 60 12.95 -52.68 -21.41
CA GLU A 60 12.68 -51.82 -20.25
C GLU A 60 13.59 -50.59 -20.23
N ARG A 61 14.90 -50.77 -20.49
CA ARG A 61 15.85 -49.67 -20.57
C ARG A 61 15.49 -48.72 -21.70
N ALA A 62 15.17 -49.25 -22.89
CA ALA A 62 14.79 -48.45 -24.06
C ALA A 62 13.54 -47.62 -23.76
N ALA A 63 12.49 -48.21 -23.18
CA ALA A 63 11.25 -47.52 -22.79
C ALA A 63 11.54 -46.43 -21.76
N THR A 64 12.38 -46.69 -20.75
CA THR A 64 12.74 -45.71 -19.72
C THR A 64 13.51 -44.53 -20.33
N VAL A 65 14.48 -44.78 -21.20
CA VAL A 65 15.29 -43.72 -21.84
C VAL A 65 14.45 -42.86 -22.77
N THR A 66 13.59 -43.47 -23.58
CA THR A 66 12.73 -42.71 -24.51
C THR A 66 11.65 -41.94 -23.78
N SER A 67 11.10 -42.48 -22.68
CA SER A 67 10.17 -41.72 -21.79
C SER A 67 10.83 -40.49 -21.16
N ALA A 68 12.10 -40.63 -20.70
CA ALA A 68 12.84 -39.50 -20.17
C ALA A 68 13.13 -38.43 -21.24
N ARG A 69 13.45 -38.85 -22.49
CA ARG A 69 13.63 -37.92 -23.61
C ARG A 69 12.33 -37.21 -23.99
N LEU A 70 11.20 -37.91 -23.92
CA LEU A 70 9.89 -37.30 -24.16
C LEU A 70 9.60 -36.19 -23.14
N ALA A 71 9.84 -36.49 -21.86
CA ALA A 71 9.63 -35.49 -20.78
C ALA A 71 10.54 -34.24 -20.95
N ASP A 72 11.80 -34.44 -21.38
CA ASP A 72 12.71 -33.32 -21.67
C ASP A 72 12.24 -32.49 -22.86
N ALA A 73 11.79 -33.15 -23.95
CA ALA A 73 11.26 -32.45 -25.12
C ALA A 73 9.95 -31.73 -24.84
N GLU A 74 9.09 -32.29 -23.97
CA GLU A 74 7.85 -31.63 -23.49
C GLU A 74 8.16 -30.35 -22.71
N ALA A 75 9.08 -30.40 -21.75
CA ALA A 75 9.52 -29.25 -20.99
C ALA A 75 10.15 -28.16 -21.89
N ALA A 76 10.91 -28.55 -22.92
CA ALA A 76 11.50 -27.65 -23.90
C ALA A 76 10.43 -26.97 -24.78
N LEU A 77 9.36 -27.67 -25.15
CA LEU A 77 8.23 -27.12 -25.88
C LEU A 77 7.47 -26.10 -24.99
N GLU A 78 7.13 -26.51 -23.78
CA GLU A 78 6.45 -25.63 -22.81
C GLU A 78 7.24 -24.33 -22.58
N GLN A 79 8.56 -24.43 -22.40
CA GLN A 79 9.41 -23.26 -22.24
C GLN A 79 9.36 -22.33 -23.46
N SER A 80 9.40 -22.86 -24.68
CA SER A 80 9.35 -22.04 -25.88
C SER A 80 7.97 -21.40 -26.10
N GLU A 81 6.89 -22.09 -25.73
CA GLU A 81 5.53 -21.54 -25.78
C GLU A 81 5.35 -20.40 -24.75
N LEU A 82 5.88 -20.56 -23.52
CA LEU A 82 5.90 -19.50 -22.50
C LEU A 82 6.72 -18.29 -22.95
N ASP A 83 7.87 -18.49 -23.59
CA ASP A 83 8.69 -17.38 -24.10
C ASP A 83 7.96 -16.63 -25.24
N ALA A 84 7.22 -17.34 -26.08
CA ALA A 84 6.38 -16.73 -27.12
C ALA A 84 5.20 -15.94 -26.51
N GLU A 85 4.54 -16.45 -25.49
CA GLU A 85 3.49 -15.74 -24.77
C GLU A 85 4.03 -14.45 -24.11
N ARG A 86 5.18 -14.54 -23.46
CA ARG A 86 5.86 -13.41 -22.78
C ARG A 86 6.42 -12.38 -23.75
N SER A 87 6.47 -12.66 -25.04
CA SER A 87 6.84 -11.68 -26.08
C SER A 87 5.83 -10.54 -26.20
N ILE A 88 4.61 -10.72 -25.70
CA ILE A 88 3.57 -9.69 -25.59
C ILE A 88 3.45 -9.29 -24.12
N LEU A 89 3.97 -8.12 -23.79
CA LEU A 89 3.82 -7.55 -22.46
C LEU A 89 2.43 -6.95 -22.34
N ARG A 90 1.69 -7.38 -21.31
CA ARG A 90 0.35 -6.90 -21.03
C ARG A 90 0.31 -6.11 -19.73
N ALA A 91 -0.64 -5.19 -19.62
CA ALA A 91 -0.88 -4.45 -18.38
C ALA A 91 -1.33 -5.43 -17.26
N PRO A 92 -0.62 -5.51 -16.13
CA PRO A 92 -0.97 -6.41 -15.04
C PRO A 92 -2.20 -5.92 -14.25
N PHE A 93 -2.52 -4.63 -14.33
CA PHE A 93 -3.64 -3.96 -13.66
C PHE A 93 -4.14 -2.80 -14.52
N ASN A 94 -5.22 -2.14 -14.13
CA ASN A 94 -5.65 -0.89 -14.76
C ASN A 94 -4.62 0.19 -14.49
N ALA A 95 -3.98 0.69 -15.52
CA ALA A 95 -2.81 1.54 -15.38
C ALA A 95 -2.87 2.79 -16.27
N VAL A 96 -2.14 3.81 -15.82
CA VAL A 96 -1.74 4.95 -16.62
C VAL A 96 -0.26 4.83 -16.93
N VAL A 97 0.13 4.95 -18.19
CA VAL A 97 1.54 4.93 -18.61
C VAL A 97 2.20 6.25 -18.20
N ALA A 98 3.18 6.17 -17.30
CA ALA A 98 3.95 7.33 -16.84
C ALA A 98 5.09 7.67 -17.80
N SER A 99 5.86 6.66 -18.23
CA SER A 99 6.94 6.81 -19.18
C SER A 99 7.05 5.58 -20.08
N ARG A 100 7.59 5.79 -21.25
CA ARG A 100 7.99 4.75 -22.18
C ARG A 100 9.51 4.83 -22.33
N ASP A 101 10.20 3.75 -22.01
CA ASP A 101 11.67 3.73 -21.94
C ASP A 101 12.31 3.07 -23.18
N VAL A 102 11.48 2.66 -24.16
CA VAL A 102 11.91 1.97 -25.38
C VAL A 102 11.21 2.54 -26.61
N GLU A 103 11.88 2.47 -27.76
CA GLU A 103 11.37 2.91 -29.05
C GLU A 103 11.07 1.75 -29.99
N LEU A 104 10.25 1.99 -31.02
CA LEU A 104 9.94 1.01 -32.04
C LEU A 104 11.22 0.59 -32.79
N GLY A 105 11.45 -0.72 -32.93
CA GLY A 105 12.64 -1.28 -33.57
C GLY A 105 13.89 -1.34 -32.66
N GLN A 106 13.77 -0.91 -31.43
CA GLN A 106 14.86 -1.01 -30.45
C GLN A 106 15.02 -2.44 -29.94
N PHE A 107 16.27 -2.90 -29.86
CA PHE A 107 16.58 -4.16 -29.20
C PHE A 107 16.45 -4.03 -27.68
N VAL A 108 15.76 -4.99 -27.04
CA VAL A 108 15.57 -5.04 -25.60
C VAL A 108 16.16 -6.31 -25.01
N ASN A 109 16.76 -6.17 -23.82
CA ASN A 109 17.33 -7.29 -23.07
C ASN A 109 16.36 -7.76 -21.97
N ARG A 110 16.59 -8.99 -21.47
CA ARG A 110 15.91 -9.46 -20.25
C ARG A 110 16.19 -8.52 -19.08
N ALA A 111 15.17 -8.26 -18.25
CA ALA A 111 15.20 -7.36 -17.11
C ALA A 111 15.39 -5.85 -17.45
N GLN A 112 15.33 -5.45 -18.72
CA GLN A 112 15.30 -4.04 -19.08
C GLN A 112 13.90 -3.45 -18.81
N SER A 113 13.85 -2.28 -18.18
CA SER A 113 12.59 -1.51 -18.08
C SER A 113 12.15 -1.06 -19.46
N VAL A 114 10.88 -1.26 -19.77
CA VAL A 114 10.28 -0.85 -21.06
C VAL A 114 9.26 0.27 -20.90
N ALA A 115 8.62 0.35 -19.73
CA ALA A 115 7.68 1.40 -19.37
C ALA A 115 7.51 1.47 -17.86
N VAL A 116 7.08 2.63 -17.36
CA VAL A 116 6.64 2.82 -15.98
C VAL A 116 5.14 3.01 -15.99
N LEU A 117 4.45 2.25 -15.13
CA LEU A 117 3.00 2.28 -14.99
C LEU A 117 2.62 2.75 -13.60
N PHE A 118 1.59 3.57 -13.50
CA PHE A 118 0.92 3.88 -12.24
C PHE A 118 -0.45 3.18 -12.20
N ASP A 119 -0.81 2.71 -11.01
CA ASP A 119 -2.15 2.16 -10.78
C ASP A 119 -3.20 3.26 -10.97
N ALA A 120 -4.22 2.97 -11.77
CA ALA A 120 -5.33 3.90 -12.02
C ALA A 120 -6.43 3.79 -10.96
N ASP A 121 -6.51 2.67 -10.26
CA ASP A 121 -7.60 2.35 -9.33
C ASP A 121 -7.28 2.78 -7.91
N SER A 122 -5.99 2.89 -7.54
CA SER A 122 -5.57 3.30 -6.20
C SER A 122 -4.26 4.09 -6.18
N VAL A 123 -4.12 4.98 -5.19
CA VAL A 123 -2.89 5.74 -4.92
C VAL A 123 -2.56 5.66 -3.44
N ASP A 124 -1.31 5.31 -3.14
CA ASP A 124 -0.77 5.32 -1.79
C ASP A 124 0.00 6.61 -1.54
N VAL A 125 -0.41 7.38 -0.53
CA VAL A 125 0.25 8.62 -0.11
C VAL A 125 1.01 8.37 1.19
N ARG A 126 2.31 8.70 1.20
CA ARG A 126 3.15 8.62 2.40
C ARG A 126 3.10 9.92 3.18
N VAL A 127 2.70 9.83 4.44
CA VAL A 127 2.58 10.98 5.34
C VAL A 127 3.40 10.72 6.60
N PRO A 128 4.39 11.58 6.92
CA PRO A 128 5.12 11.47 8.17
C PRO A 128 4.24 11.97 9.33
N LEU A 129 3.97 11.10 10.30
CA LEU A 129 3.25 11.42 11.53
C LEU A 129 4.23 11.51 12.70
N ALA A 130 4.21 12.60 13.46
CA ALA A 130 4.96 12.70 14.70
C ALA A 130 4.43 11.67 15.70
N ILE A 131 5.34 11.01 16.45
CA ILE A 131 4.97 9.96 17.43
C ILE A 131 3.89 10.45 18.39
N ARG A 132 3.97 11.69 18.86
CA ARG A 132 2.96 12.31 19.73
C ARG A 132 1.57 12.38 19.09
N GLN A 133 1.48 12.47 17.76
CA GLN A 133 0.20 12.54 17.04
C GLN A 133 -0.47 11.16 16.95
N LEU A 134 0.30 10.08 16.95
CA LEU A 134 -0.24 8.72 16.97
C LEU A 134 -1.11 8.46 18.22
N GLY A 135 -0.80 9.09 19.35
CA GLY A 135 -1.59 8.97 20.57
C GLY A 135 -3.03 9.49 20.43
N TYR A 136 -3.30 10.37 19.46
CA TYR A 136 -4.63 10.92 19.18
C TYR A 136 -5.43 10.08 18.17
N LEU A 137 -4.79 9.12 17.52
CA LEU A 137 -5.46 8.22 16.58
C LEU A 137 -6.00 6.99 17.31
N ASP A 138 -7.13 6.48 16.83
CA ASP A 138 -7.68 5.23 17.34
C ASP A 138 -7.03 4.04 16.63
N VAL A 139 -5.73 3.88 16.85
CA VAL A 139 -4.93 2.81 16.27
C VAL A 139 -4.15 2.11 17.37
N PRO A 140 -4.06 0.77 17.37
CA PRO A 140 -3.27 0.03 18.35
C PRO A 140 -1.80 0.40 18.24
N MET A 141 -1.19 0.82 19.34
CA MET A 141 0.24 1.11 19.40
C MET A 141 1.05 -0.15 19.10
N GLY A 142 1.97 -0.08 18.17
CA GLY A 142 2.81 -1.22 17.77
C GLY A 142 2.12 -2.23 16.83
N PHE A 143 0.98 -1.90 16.27
CA PHE A 143 0.32 -2.72 15.26
C PHE A 143 1.24 -2.88 14.04
N ARG A 144 1.42 -4.13 13.62
CA ARG A 144 2.15 -4.49 12.41
C ARG A 144 1.19 -5.14 11.43
N GLY A 145 0.96 -4.49 10.31
CA GLY A 145 0.05 -4.97 9.28
C GLY A 145 -0.81 -3.84 8.71
N GLU A 146 -1.80 -4.20 7.93
CA GLU A 146 -2.80 -3.29 7.40
C GLU A 146 -3.98 -3.22 8.37
N PHE A 147 -4.54 -2.02 8.56
CA PHE A 147 -5.76 -1.84 9.33
C PHE A 147 -6.95 -2.44 8.58
N ASP A 148 -7.86 -3.03 9.30
CA ASP A 148 -9.14 -3.44 8.71
C ASP A 148 -9.84 -2.19 8.13
N SER A 149 -10.31 -2.30 6.90
CA SER A 149 -10.95 -1.19 6.19
C SER A 149 -12.16 -0.59 6.93
N SER A 150 -12.78 -1.36 7.84
CA SER A 150 -13.89 -0.90 8.69
C SER A 150 -13.44 -0.07 9.89
N GLN A 151 -12.21 -0.27 10.37
CA GLN A 151 -11.63 0.39 11.56
C GLN A 151 -10.56 1.43 11.18
N ALA A 152 -10.15 1.46 9.91
CA ALA A 152 -9.14 2.37 9.43
C ALA A 152 -9.59 3.84 9.57
N PRO A 153 -8.78 4.72 10.19
CA PRO A 153 -9.09 6.14 10.29
C PRO A 153 -9.32 6.76 8.90
N GLN A 154 -10.40 7.54 8.78
CA GLN A 154 -10.68 8.30 7.57
C GLN A 154 -9.69 9.46 7.45
N VAL A 155 -9.29 9.75 6.23
CA VAL A 155 -8.33 10.80 5.93
C VAL A 155 -8.84 11.67 4.78
N GLU A 156 -8.92 12.97 5.00
CA GLU A 156 -9.12 13.96 3.95
C GLU A 156 -7.75 14.48 3.51
N LEU A 157 -7.43 14.35 2.24
CA LEU A 157 -6.25 14.94 1.62
C LEU A 157 -6.64 16.22 0.91
N VAL A 158 -5.97 17.32 1.23
CA VAL A 158 -6.21 18.64 0.63
C VAL A 158 -4.96 19.04 -0.15
N GLY A 159 -5.12 19.33 -1.43
CA GLY A 159 -4.03 19.77 -2.30
C GLY A 159 -4.45 20.94 -3.19
N SER A 160 -3.47 21.73 -3.61
CA SER A 160 -3.69 22.83 -4.55
C SER A 160 -3.16 22.47 -5.92
N TYR A 161 -4.02 22.50 -6.93
CA TYR A 161 -3.66 22.24 -8.32
C TYR A 161 -4.30 23.27 -9.24
N GLY A 162 -3.52 23.88 -10.14
CA GLY A 162 -4.02 24.94 -11.04
C GLY A 162 -4.61 26.16 -10.33
N GLY A 163 -4.18 26.45 -9.09
CA GLY A 163 -4.69 27.57 -8.30
C GLY A 163 -6.03 27.31 -7.59
N LYS A 164 -6.57 26.09 -7.67
CA LYS A 164 -7.77 25.64 -6.95
C LYS A 164 -7.39 24.61 -5.91
N GLN A 165 -8.16 24.55 -4.82
CA GLN A 165 -8.02 23.49 -3.82
C GLN A 165 -8.96 22.34 -4.14
N TYR A 166 -8.40 21.13 -4.02
CA TYR A 166 -9.10 19.87 -4.22
C TYR A 166 -8.99 19.01 -2.98
N LYS A 167 -9.99 18.16 -2.78
CA LYS A 167 -10.08 17.25 -1.65
C LYS A 167 -10.25 15.84 -2.17
N TRP A 168 -9.47 14.92 -1.62
CA TRP A 168 -9.58 13.50 -1.88
C TRP A 168 -9.80 12.78 -0.56
N GLU A 169 -10.64 11.77 -0.56
CA GLU A 169 -10.91 10.94 0.59
C GLU A 169 -10.11 9.66 0.51
N GLY A 170 -9.52 9.27 1.62
CA GLY A 170 -8.74 8.05 1.75
C GLY A 170 -8.82 7.47 3.15
N LYS A 171 -8.11 6.37 3.36
CA LYS A 171 -8.04 5.68 4.65
C LYS A 171 -6.58 5.45 5.03
N LEU A 172 -6.31 5.53 6.33
CA LEU A 172 -5.02 5.12 6.87
C LEU A 172 -4.86 3.60 6.76
N LEU A 173 -4.08 3.14 5.78
CA LEU A 173 -3.91 1.72 5.50
C LEU A 173 -3.02 1.04 6.55
N ARG A 174 -1.87 1.65 6.85
CA ARG A 174 -0.89 1.15 7.81
C ARG A 174 0.10 2.23 8.24
N THR A 175 0.81 1.96 9.31
CA THR A 175 2.01 2.69 9.70
C THR A 175 3.23 1.80 9.49
N GLU A 176 4.34 2.38 9.05
CA GLU A 176 5.61 1.65 8.98
C GLU A 176 6.13 1.37 10.40
N ALA A 177 6.82 0.23 10.56
CA ALA A 177 7.33 -0.19 11.87
C ALA A 177 8.56 0.60 12.33
N THR A 178 9.13 1.43 11.45
CA THR A 178 10.38 2.15 11.70
C THR A 178 10.09 3.61 12.00
N ILE A 179 10.69 4.09 13.11
CA ILE A 179 10.68 5.51 13.48
C ILE A 179 11.94 6.15 12.87
N ASP A 180 11.78 7.25 12.17
CA ASP A 180 12.90 8.08 11.75
C ASP A 180 13.45 8.84 12.97
N PRO A 181 14.70 8.54 13.41
CA PRO A 181 15.26 9.15 14.61
C PRO A 181 15.56 10.65 14.47
N ASN A 182 15.72 11.16 13.25
CA ASN A 182 16.04 12.57 13.02
C ASN A 182 14.79 13.45 13.10
N SER A 183 13.69 12.99 12.53
CA SER A 183 12.42 13.72 12.51
C SER A 183 11.46 13.32 13.63
N ASN A 184 11.73 12.20 14.33
CA ASN A 184 10.86 11.60 15.33
C ASN A 184 9.45 11.34 14.80
N THR A 185 9.37 10.86 13.55
CA THR A 185 8.15 10.55 12.83
C THR A 185 8.07 9.09 12.42
N VAL A 186 6.84 8.60 12.27
CA VAL A 186 6.52 7.31 11.65
C VAL A 186 5.89 7.58 10.30
N GLN A 187 6.32 6.86 9.27
CA GLN A 187 5.68 6.95 7.96
C GLN A 187 4.33 6.22 8.00
N SER A 188 3.32 6.90 7.57
CA SER A 188 1.95 6.38 7.47
C SER A 188 1.55 6.32 6.01
N ILE A 189 0.94 5.22 5.61
CA ILE A 189 0.47 5.00 4.26
C ILE A 189 -1.04 5.21 4.24
N ILE A 190 -1.47 6.18 3.46
CA ILE A 190 -2.88 6.50 3.23
C ILE A 190 -3.23 6.01 1.83
N ARG A 191 -4.22 5.13 1.73
CA ARG A 191 -4.74 4.64 0.45
C ARG A 191 -5.98 5.42 0.06
N ILE A 192 -5.99 5.85 -1.19
CA ILE A 192 -7.13 6.47 -1.85
C ILE A 192 -7.59 5.50 -2.92
N GLU A 193 -8.79 4.98 -2.78
CA GLU A 193 -9.47 4.19 -3.80
C GLU A 193 -10.19 5.15 -4.75
N GLN A 194 -10.08 4.89 -6.06
CA GLN A 194 -10.61 5.79 -7.10
C GLN A 194 -10.17 7.24 -6.87
N PRO A 195 -8.88 7.57 -7.06
CA PRO A 195 -8.26 8.82 -6.65
C PRO A 195 -8.73 10.03 -7.49
N SER A 196 -10.02 10.28 -7.47
CA SER A 196 -10.67 11.38 -8.18
C SER A 196 -11.43 12.29 -7.22
N ALA A 197 -11.17 13.61 -7.32
CA ALA A 197 -11.91 14.62 -6.60
C ALA A 197 -13.00 15.20 -7.49
N ASP A 198 -14.22 15.33 -6.97
CA ASP A 198 -15.33 15.98 -7.66
C ASP A 198 -15.45 17.43 -7.16
N LEU A 199 -15.34 18.38 -8.06
CA LEU A 199 -15.55 19.80 -7.80
C LEU A 199 -16.53 20.37 -8.85
N GLY A 200 -17.83 20.27 -8.54
CA GLY A 200 -18.86 20.93 -9.33
C GLY A 200 -18.99 20.41 -10.77
N GLY A 201 -18.76 19.09 -10.97
CA GLY A 201 -18.87 18.40 -12.25
C GLY A 201 -17.54 18.18 -12.99
N GLU A 202 -16.43 18.57 -12.40
CA GLU A 202 -15.08 18.29 -12.93
C GLU A 202 -14.38 17.28 -12.01
N THR A 203 -14.16 16.06 -12.51
CA THR A 203 -13.49 14.99 -11.77
C THR A 203 -12.00 15.04 -12.07
N ILE A 204 -11.19 15.36 -11.06
CA ILE A 204 -9.73 15.45 -11.21
C ILE A 204 -9.05 14.30 -10.45
N PRO A 205 -8.27 13.45 -11.14
CA PRO A 205 -7.47 12.45 -10.46
C PRO A 205 -6.38 13.12 -9.62
N LEU A 206 -5.99 12.49 -8.51
CA LEU A 206 -4.86 12.94 -7.70
C LEU A 206 -3.55 12.82 -8.51
N PRO A 207 -2.89 13.93 -8.87
CA PRO A 207 -1.65 13.86 -9.63
C PRO A 207 -0.52 13.27 -8.79
N ILE A 208 0.23 12.32 -9.35
CA ILE A 208 1.40 11.75 -8.68
C ILE A 208 2.48 12.83 -8.52
N GLY A 209 3.01 12.95 -7.30
CA GLY A 209 3.99 13.99 -6.95
C GLY A 209 3.38 15.30 -6.43
N LEU A 210 2.06 15.41 -6.34
CA LEU A 210 1.42 16.57 -5.73
C LEU A 210 1.65 16.57 -4.21
N PHE A 211 2.04 17.72 -3.65
CA PHE A 211 2.06 17.92 -2.20
C PHE A 211 0.65 18.11 -1.68
N VAL A 212 0.29 17.32 -0.67
CA VAL A 212 -1.02 17.35 -0.04
C VAL A 212 -0.91 17.46 1.47
N GLU A 213 -1.87 18.13 2.08
CA GLU A 213 -2.08 18.15 3.53
C GLU A 213 -3.05 17.03 3.89
N ALA A 214 -2.67 16.17 4.84
CA ALA A 214 -3.51 15.08 5.32
C ALA A 214 -4.19 15.46 6.64
N ARG A 215 -5.52 15.38 6.68
CA ARG A 215 -6.35 15.55 7.86
C ARG A 215 -6.90 14.19 8.26
N ILE A 216 -6.34 13.62 9.32
CA ILE A 216 -6.68 12.27 9.78
C ILE A 216 -7.68 12.38 10.91
N SER A 217 -8.80 11.66 10.81
CA SER A 217 -9.79 11.58 11.87
C SER A 217 -9.20 10.85 13.07
N GLY A 218 -9.19 11.50 14.23
CA GLY A 218 -8.68 10.98 15.47
C GLY A 218 -9.76 10.34 16.34
N LYS A 219 -9.37 10.00 17.59
CA LYS A 219 -10.28 9.51 18.62
C LYS A 219 -11.36 10.57 18.94
N LEU A 220 -12.58 10.10 19.12
CA LEU A 220 -13.60 10.92 19.75
C LEU A 220 -13.28 11.01 21.24
N VAL A 221 -13.17 12.21 21.75
CA VAL A 221 -12.92 12.47 23.17
C VAL A 221 -14.09 13.28 23.70
N GLU A 222 -14.70 12.77 24.77
CA GLU A 222 -15.82 13.43 25.44
C GLU A 222 -15.27 14.31 26.59
N ASP A 223 -16.09 15.23 27.11
CA ASP A 223 -15.80 16.10 28.24
C ASP A 223 -14.55 16.99 28.07
N ILE A 224 -14.32 17.50 26.87
CA ILE A 224 -13.22 18.42 26.57
C ILE A 224 -13.68 19.88 26.73
N ILE A 225 -12.91 20.62 27.54
CA ILE A 225 -13.07 22.07 27.64
C ILE A 225 -12.07 22.75 26.70
N LEU A 226 -12.60 23.59 25.82
CA LEU A 226 -11.80 24.35 24.86
C LEU A 226 -11.54 25.76 25.38
N LEU A 227 -10.25 26.11 25.54
CA LEU A 227 -9.85 27.45 25.97
C LEU A 227 -8.86 28.07 24.97
N PRO A 228 -8.80 29.42 24.90
CA PRO A 228 -7.72 30.08 24.20
C PRO A 228 -6.37 29.75 24.86
N ARG A 229 -5.33 29.65 24.06
CA ARG A 229 -3.97 29.33 24.56
C ARG A 229 -3.49 30.39 25.58
N SER A 230 -4.00 31.64 25.48
CA SER A 230 -3.71 32.69 26.41
C SER A 230 -4.25 32.47 27.85
N ALA A 231 -5.13 31.47 28.06
CA ALA A 231 -5.61 31.09 29.37
C ALA A 231 -4.59 30.25 30.16
N ILE A 232 -3.65 29.58 29.48
CA ILE A 232 -2.66 28.71 30.13
C ILE A 232 -1.54 29.55 30.78
N ARG A 233 -1.18 29.17 32.00
CA ARG A 233 -0.07 29.69 32.79
C ARG A 233 0.84 28.56 33.21
N ASN A 234 2.09 28.87 33.46
CA ASN A 234 3.08 27.93 34.05
C ASN A 234 3.05 26.53 33.42
N ASN A 235 2.79 26.41 32.13
CA ASN A 235 2.69 25.18 31.30
C ASN A 235 1.42 24.34 31.48
N SER A 236 0.80 24.24 32.69
CA SER A 236 -0.35 23.37 32.94
C SER A 236 -1.35 23.97 33.94
N GLN A 237 -1.32 25.27 34.16
CA GLN A 237 -2.20 25.95 35.09
C GLN A 237 -3.12 26.94 34.38
N VAL A 238 -4.29 27.15 34.96
CA VAL A 238 -5.20 28.24 34.57
C VAL A 238 -5.53 29.08 35.79
N LEU A 239 -6.02 30.29 35.56
CA LEU A 239 -6.50 31.18 36.63
C LEU A 239 -8.03 31.11 36.68
N VAL A 240 -8.55 30.52 37.76
CA VAL A 240 -9.98 30.38 38.01
C VAL A 240 -10.41 31.53 38.94
N VAL A 241 -11.59 32.15 38.66
CA VAL A 241 -12.17 33.21 39.48
C VAL A 241 -13.36 32.63 40.23
N ASP A 242 -13.33 32.70 41.57
CA ASP A 242 -14.40 32.21 42.43
C ASP A 242 -15.62 33.13 42.52
N ALA A 243 -16.62 32.78 43.34
CA ALA A 243 -17.84 33.54 43.52
C ALA A 243 -17.60 34.90 44.22
N GLU A 244 -16.54 35.01 45.00
CA GLU A 244 -16.10 36.22 45.72
C GLU A 244 -15.20 37.12 44.85
N ASN A 245 -15.05 36.79 43.56
CA ASN A 245 -14.16 37.44 42.60
C ASN A 245 -12.68 37.44 43.01
N LYS A 246 -12.26 36.37 43.63
CA LYS A 246 -10.85 36.10 43.89
C LYS A 246 -10.30 35.10 42.91
N MET A 247 -9.03 35.26 42.56
CA MET A 247 -8.36 34.49 41.52
C MET A 247 -7.33 33.53 42.12
N TYR A 248 -7.33 32.29 41.62
CA TYR A 248 -6.45 31.21 42.10
C TYR A 248 -5.86 30.44 40.93
N TYR A 249 -4.61 29.99 41.09
CA TYR A 249 -4.03 29.03 40.18
C TYR A 249 -4.65 27.65 40.39
N ARG A 250 -4.98 27.00 39.28
CA ARG A 250 -5.47 25.62 39.26
C ARG A 250 -4.72 24.81 38.21
N ASP A 251 -4.22 23.65 38.62
CA ASP A 251 -3.64 22.69 37.69
C ASP A 251 -4.73 22.05 36.83
N VAL A 252 -4.43 21.86 35.55
CA VAL A 252 -5.34 21.29 34.55
C VAL A 252 -4.64 20.22 33.74
N ASP A 253 -5.40 19.22 33.34
CA ASP A 253 -4.92 18.16 32.48
C ASP A 253 -5.07 18.57 31.02
N ILE A 254 -3.94 18.88 30.38
CA ILE A 254 -3.94 19.30 28.99
C ILE A 254 -3.97 18.06 28.11
N PHE A 255 -5.07 17.86 27.39
CA PHE A 255 -5.18 16.82 26.37
C PHE A 255 -4.37 17.14 25.13
N ARG A 256 -4.51 18.39 24.60
CA ARG A 256 -3.81 18.83 23.38
C ARG A 256 -3.59 20.34 23.37
N LEU A 257 -2.40 20.73 22.93
CA LEU A 257 -2.07 22.14 22.63
C LEU A 257 -2.12 22.33 21.11
N GLU A 258 -2.96 23.26 20.66
CA GLU A 258 -3.01 23.73 19.29
C GLU A 258 -2.37 25.13 19.17
N GLN A 259 -2.35 25.68 17.97
CA GLN A 259 -1.70 26.98 17.73
C GLN A 259 -2.36 28.10 18.56
N ASP A 260 -3.68 28.18 18.55
CA ASP A 260 -4.44 29.25 19.19
C ASP A 260 -5.31 28.76 20.37
N ARG A 261 -5.43 27.45 20.55
CA ARG A 261 -6.34 26.82 21.51
C ARG A 261 -5.66 25.75 22.32
N VAL A 262 -6.25 25.44 23.46
CA VAL A 262 -5.87 24.31 24.31
C VAL A 262 -7.13 23.49 24.61
N LEU A 263 -6.98 22.18 24.51
CA LEU A 263 -8.00 21.20 24.89
C LEU A 263 -7.64 20.66 26.26
N ILE A 264 -8.56 20.77 27.21
CA ILE A 264 -8.38 20.35 28.62
C ILE A 264 -9.33 19.19 28.87
N SER A 265 -8.79 18.11 29.38
CA SER A 265 -9.55 16.89 29.71
C SER A 265 -9.88 16.73 31.21
N GLY A 266 -9.33 17.59 32.06
CA GLY A 266 -9.58 17.53 33.50
C GLY A 266 -9.11 18.78 34.26
N GLY A 267 -9.54 18.89 35.53
CA GLY A 267 -9.16 19.99 36.41
C GLY A 267 -10.11 21.20 36.40
N LEU A 268 -11.10 21.22 35.50
CA LEU A 268 -12.11 22.29 35.39
C LEU A 268 -13.52 21.71 35.41
N VAL A 269 -14.47 22.51 35.89
CA VAL A 269 -15.89 22.18 35.87
C VAL A 269 -16.64 23.17 34.96
N PRO A 270 -17.60 22.68 34.16
CA PRO A 270 -18.40 23.55 33.31
C PRO A 270 -19.06 24.71 34.10
N GLY A 271 -18.94 25.94 33.60
CA GLY A 271 -19.48 27.13 34.23
C GLY A 271 -18.49 27.91 35.13
N GLU A 272 -17.27 27.42 35.33
CA GLU A 272 -16.22 28.16 36.02
C GLU A 272 -15.73 29.34 35.17
N LYS A 273 -15.40 30.45 35.85
CA LYS A 273 -14.86 31.65 35.21
C LYS A 273 -13.35 31.54 35.10
N ILE A 274 -12.83 31.62 33.89
CA ILE A 274 -11.39 31.49 33.63
C ILE A 274 -10.85 32.82 33.08
N CYS A 275 -9.73 33.26 33.65
CA CYS A 275 -9.05 34.46 33.20
C CYS A 275 -8.23 34.21 31.92
N THR A 276 -8.57 34.87 30.83
CA THR A 276 -7.86 34.84 29.55
C THR A 276 -6.92 36.03 29.37
N SER A 277 -7.05 37.09 30.16
CA SER A 277 -6.24 38.31 30.05
C SER A 277 -4.80 38.08 30.48
N PRO A 278 -3.78 38.66 29.79
CA PRO A 278 -2.39 38.54 30.14
C PRO A 278 -2.05 39.37 31.39
N ILE A 279 -2.13 38.75 32.57
CA ILE A 279 -1.76 39.39 33.83
C ILE A 279 -0.33 38.97 34.20
N GLN A 280 0.57 39.92 34.46
CA GLN A 280 2.00 39.65 34.67
C GLN A 280 2.33 39.09 36.05
N ALA A 281 1.58 39.47 37.07
CA ALA A 281 1.79 38.99 38.45
C ALA A 281 0.47 38.69 39.13
N VAL A 282 0.26 37.44 39.48
CA VAL A 282 -0.93 36.97 40.20
C VAL A 282 -0.49 36.33 41.49
N VAL A 283 -1.17 36.68 42.57
CA VAL A 283 -1.05 36.02 43.88
C VAL A 283 -2.38 35.37 44.17
N ASP A 284 -2.35 34.13 44.67
CA ASP A 284 -3.56 33.39 45.06
C ASP A 284 -4.42 34.19 46.04
N GLY A 285 -5.72 34.26 45.74
CA GLY A 285 -6.69 35.08 46.51
C GLY A 285 -6.75 36.54 46.09
N MET A 286 -6.05 36.94 45.04
CA MET A 286 -6.11 38.33 44.53
C MET A 286 -7.53 38.69 44.07
N SER A 287 -8.08 39.82 44.57
CA SER A 287 -9.38 40.30 44.17
C SER A 287 -9.34 40.94 42.79
N VAL A 288 -10.25 40.54 41.90
CA VAL A 288 -10.36 41.00 40.52
C VAL A 288 -11.76 41.50 40.20
N ARG A 289 -11.87 42.32 39.17
CA ARG A 289 -13.15 42.72 38.61
C ARG A 289 -13.34 42.05 37.26
N PRO A 290 -14.06 40.91 37.21
CA PRO A 290 -14.22 40.17 35.96
C PRO A 290 -15.09 40.96 34.97
N VAL A 291 -14.64 41.01 33.71
CA VAL A 291 -15.45 41.35 32.56
C VAL A 291 -15.71 40.04 31.83
N LEU A 292 -16.98 39.62 31.77
CA LEU A 292 -17.36 38.36 31.16
C LEU A 292 -17.40 38.50 29.63
N GLU A 293 -16.66 37.64 28.98
CA GLU A 293 -16.71 37.41 27.55
C GLU A 293 -17.17 35.97 27.33
N MET A 294 -18.24 35.76 26.55
CA MET A 294 -18.65 34.41 26.20
C MET A 294 -17.76 33.94 25.06
N ILE A 295 -17.06 32.84 25.28
CA ILE A 295 -16.16 32.18 24.32
C ILE A 295 -16.93 31.06 23.64
#